data_d98c7f62b1ed43455db97fe983c12524
#
_entry.id   d98c7f62b1ed43455db97fe983c12524
#
_cell.length_a   1.000
_cell.length_b   1.000
_cell.length_c   1.000
_cell.angle_alpha   90.00
_cell.angle_beta   90.00
_cell.angle_gamma   90.00
#
_symmetry.space_group_name_H-M   'P 1'
#
loop_
_entity.id
_entity.type
_entity.pdbx_description
1 polymer ?
#
loop_
_entity_poly.entity_id
_entity_poly.type
_entity_poly.pdbx_seq_one_letter_code
_entity_poly.pdbx_strand_id
1 'polypeptide(L)'
;MVALGGGVIGDMTGFAAACYQRGIDFIQVPTTLLSQVDSSVGGKTGINHPLGKNMIGAFHQPQCVIIDTQTLQSLPARELSAGLAEVIKYGLIAEPEFFAWLEHNITGLLELTPHLISKAIYQSCACKAHIVAADEREQGQR
;
A
#
# COMPACT_ATOMS: atom_id res chain seq x y z
N MET A 1 -13.90 -10.77 6.06
CA MET A 1 -13.99 -10.41 4.61
C MET A 1 -12.64 -10.57 3.94
N VAL A 2 -12.59 -10.65 2.57
CA VAL A 2 -11.35 -10.65 1.79
C VAL A 2 -11.44 -9.53 0.76
N ALA A 3 -10.43 -8.64 0.76
CA ALA A 3 -10.29 -7.55 -0.20
C ALA A 3 -9.25 -7.94 -1.26
N LEU A 4 -9.70 -8.40 -2.43
CA LEU A 4 -8.83 -8.70 -3.57
C LEU A 4 -8.92 -7.59 -4.59
N GLY A 5 -7.86 -6.78 -4.77
CA GLY A 5 -7.86 -5.69 -5.73
C GLY A 5 -6.88 -4.57 -5.40
N GLY A 6 -7.00 -3.43 -6.08
CA GLY A 6 -6.23 -2.22 -5.82
C GLY A 6 -6.71 -1.47 -4.57
N GLY A 7 -6.13 -0.28 -4.33
CA GLY A 7 -6.39 0.50 -3.11
C GLY A 7 -7.86 0.79 -2.86
N VAL A 8 -8.64 1.16 -3.89
CA VAL A 8 -10.08 1.45 -3.74
C VAL A 8 -10.85 0.24 -3.19
N ILE A 9 -10.53 -0.97 -3.67
CA ILE A 9 -11.17 -2.20 -3.18
C ILE A 9 -10.76 -2.47 -1.73
N GLY A 10 -9.48 -2.28 -1.41
CA GLY A 10 -8.97 -2.41 -0.04
C GLY A 10 -9.67 -1.47 0.93
N ASP A 11 -9.73 -0.19 0.59
CA ASP A 11 -10.35 0.86 1.41
C ASP A 11 -11.86 0.62 1.61
N MET A 12 -12.59 0.31 0.54
CA MET A 12 -14.03 0.02 0.62
C MET A 12 -14.32 -1.22 1.45
N THR A 13 -13.58 -2.31 1.21
CA THR A 13 -13.80 -3.58 1.94
C THR A 13 -13.44 -3.42 3.42
N GLY A 14 -12.34 -2.74 3.73
CA GLY A 14 -11.94 -2.47 5.10
C GLY A 14 -12.95 -1.59 5.84
N PHE A 15 -13.51 -0.56 5.17
CA PHE A 15 -14.56 0.26 5.75
C PHE A 15 -15.88 -0.52 5.93
N ALA A 16 -16.26 -1.35 4.97
CA ALA A 16 -17.42 -2.24 5.10
C ALA A 16 -17.23 -3.22 6.27
N ALA A 17 -16.01 -3.78 6.44
CA ALA A 17 -15.68 -4.66 7.56
C ALA A 17 -15.77 -3.91 8.89
N ALA A 18 -15.29 -2.68 8.96
CA ALA A 18 -15.38 -1.84 10.16
C ALA A 18 -16.83 -1.55 10.58
N CYS A 19 -17.73 -1.37 9.61
CA CYS A 19 -19.14 -1.04 9.86
C CYS A 19 -20.03 -2.26 10.11
N TYR A 20 -19.68 -3.42 9.52
CA TYR A 20 -20.53 -4.61 9.61
C TYR A 20 -20.54 -5.18 11.04
N GLN A 21 -21.71 -5.22 11.65
CA GLN A 21 -21.93 -5.72 13.02
C GLN A 21 -20.92 -5.17 14.06
N ARG A 22 -20.58 -3.90 13.98
CA ARG A 22 -19.61 -3.18 14.85
C ARG A 22 -18.15 -3.56 14.61
N GLY A 23 -17.85 -4.23 13.51
CA GLY A 23 -16.54 -4.63 13.08
C GLY A 23 -16.37 -6.14 12.96
N ILE A 24 -15.83 -6.57 11.82
CA ILE A 24 -15.41 -7.95 11.57
C ILE A 24 -14.01 -7.96 10.99
N ASP A 25 -13.31 -9.06 11.13
CA ASP A 25 -11.99 -9.27 10.57
C ASP A 25 -12.00 -9.25 9.05
N PHE A 26 -10.92 -8.73 8.45
CA PHE A 26 -10.69 -8.80 7.01
C PHE A 26 -9.23 -9.06 6.67
N ILE A 27 -9.01 -9.57 5.46
CA ILE A 27 -7.71 -9.84 4.85
C ILE A 27 -7.61 -9.01 3.58
N GLN A 28 -6.45 -8.41 3.35
CA GLN A 28 -6.14 -7.71 2.10
C GLN A 28 -5.25 -8.55 1.19
N VAL A 29 -5.59 -8.56 -0.10
CA VAL A 29 -4.77 -9.11 -1.19
C VAL A 29 -4.61 -8.02 -2.24
N PRO A 30 -3.65 -7.08 -2.05
CA PRO A 30 -3.45 -5.95 -2.94
C PRO A 30 -2.86 -6.39 -4.28
N THR A 31 -3.42 -5.89 -5.40
CA THR A 31 -3.05 -6.32 -6.75
C THR A 31 -2.38 -5.23 -7.59
N THR A 32 -2.24 -4.01 -7.08
CA THR A 32 -1.46 -2.94 -7.71
C THR A 32 -0.23 -2.62 -6.89
N LEU A 33 0.87 -2.18 -7.51
CA LEU A 33 2.08 -1.83 -6.76
C LEU A 33 1.81 -0.76 -5.71
N LEU A 34 1.05 0.29 -6.06
CA LEU A 34 0.67 1.33 -5.11
C LEU A 34 -0.09 0.77 -3.89
N SER A 35 -1.01 -0.17 -4.10
CA SER A 35 -1.71 -0.79 -2.97
C SER A 35 -0.82 -1.72 -2.15
N GLN A 36 0.15 -2.39 -2.78
CA GLN A 36 1.10 -3.26 -2.08
C GLN A 36 2.05 -2.49 -1.17
N VAL A 37 2.51 -1.31 -1.59
CA VAL A 37 3.51 -0.53 -0.83
C VAL A 37 2.91 0.57 0.03
N ASP A 38 1.66 0.98 -0.21
CA ASP A 38 1.05 2.11 0.48
C ASP A 38 -0.29 1.77 1.12
N SER A 39 -1.38 1.64 0.36
CA SER A 39 -2.74 1.64 0.91
C SER A 39 -3.07 0.42 1.77
N SER A 40 -2.38 -0.71 1.60
CA SER A 40 -2.58 -1.90 2.44
C SER A 40 -1.95 -1.81 3.83
N VAL A 41 -1.11 -0.80 4.08
CA VAL A 41 -0.38 -0.61 5.35
C VAL A 41 -0.94 0.60 6.08
N GLY A 42 -1.40 0.40 7.32
CA GLY A 42 -1.76 1.50 8.22
C GLY A 42 -3.23 1.64 8.54
N GLY A 43 -4.09 0.72 8.08
CA GLY A 43 -5.47 0.59 8.52
C GLY A 43 -6.40 1.75 8.17
N LYS A 44 -5.99 2.69 7.32
CA LYS A 44 -6.89 3.71 6.80
C LYS A 44 -7.85 3.06 5.81
N THR A 45 -9.13 3.09 6.10
CA THR A 45 -10.18 2.56 5.24
C THR A 45 -11.22 3.63 4.98
N GLY A 46 -11.88 3.61 3.83
CA GLY A 46 -12.84 4.66 3.53
C GLY A 46 -13.43 4.59 2.14
N ILE A 47 -14.36 5.49 1.91
CA ILE A 47 -15.04 5.69 0.62
C ILE A 47 -14.96 7.14 0.19
N ASN A 48 -14.96 7.34 -1.13
CA ASN A 48 -15.01 8.67 -1.71
C ASN A 48 -16.41 9.28 -1.58
N HIS A 49 -16.46 10.60 -1.44
CA HIS A 49 -17.66 11.40 -1.42
C HIS A 49 -17.54 12.52 -2.47
N PRO A 50 -18.64 13.05 -3.04
CA PRO A 50 -18.57 14.16 -3.99
C PRO A 50 -17.79 15.39 -3.48
N LEU A 51 -17.71 15.58 -2.17
CA LEU A 51 -16.96 16.68 -1.54
C LEU A 51 -15.48 16.40 -1.32
N GLY A 52 -14.99 15.17 -1.56
CA GLY A 52 -13.57 14.84 -1.42
C GLY A 52 -13.27 13.34 -1.38
N LYS A 53 -11.99 13.03 -1.57
CA LYS A 53 -11.49 11.66 -1.50
C LYS A 53 -11.41 11.18 -0.05
N ASN A 54 -11.82 9.92 0.22
CA ASN A 54 -11.73 9.27 1.54
C ASN A 54 -12.37 10.06 2.70
N MET A 55 -13.45 10.79 2.41
CA MET A 55 -14.12 11.64 3.41
C MET A 55 -14.89 10.86 4.47
N ILE A 56 -15.24 9.62 4.20
CA ILE A 56 -16.00 8.74 5.10
C ILE A 56 -15.18 7.47 5.29
N GLY A 57 -14.78 7.18 6.51
CA GLY A 57 -13.91 6.04 6.75
C GLY A 57 -13.72 5.72 8.22
N ALA A 58 -12.89 4.73 8.47
CA ALA A 58 -12.50 4.29 9.81
C ALA A 58 -11.05 3.79 9.80
N PHE A 59 -10.38 3.86 10.94
CA PHE A 59 -9.15 3.11 11.16
C PHE A 59 -9.53 1.66 11.51
N HIS A 60 -9.20 0.73 10.61
CA HIS A 60 -9.49 -0.69 10.78
C HIS A 60 -8.36 -1.51 10.15
N GLN A 61 -7.54 -2.13 11.00
CA GLN A 61 -6.38 -2.90 10.54
C GLN A 61 -6.82 -4.25 9.96
N PRO A 62 -6.26 -4.69 8.83
CA PRO A 62 -6.45 -6.05 8.35
C PRO A 62 -5.74 -7.04 9.29
N GLN A 63 -6.27 -8.26 9.39
CA GLN A 63 -5.61 -9.34 10.13
C GLN A 63 -4.31 -9.79 9.47
N CYS A 64 -4.27 -9.74 8.15
CA CYS A 64 -3.04 -9.89 7.37
C CYS A 64 -3.17 -9.25 5.98
N VAL A 65 -2.01 -9.00 5.36
CA VAL A 65 -1.88 -8.56 3.98
C VAL A 65 -1.09 -9.62 3.22
N ILE A 66 -1.67 -10.18 2.17
CA ILE A 66 -1.03 -11.18 1.33
C ILE A 66 -0.64 -10.51 0.01
N ILE A 67 0.65 -10.37 -0.23
CA ILE A 67 1.19 -9.72 -1.42
C ILE A 67 1.73 -10.78 -2.37
N ASP A 68 1.04 -10.95 -3.51
CA ASP A 68 1.53 -11.75 -4.63
C ASP A 68 2.06 -10.81 -5.73
N THR A 69 3.36 -10.83 -5.92
CA THR A 69 4.02 -9.99 -6.93
C THR A 69 3.68 -10.38 -8.37
N GLN A 70 3.17 -11.59 -8.61
CA GLN A 70 2.73 -12.01 -9.95
C GLN A 70 1.52 -11.21 -10.44
N THR A 71 0.71 -10.66 -9.55
CA THR A 71 -0.41 -9.80 -9.92
C THR A 71 0.03 -8.55 -10.69
N LEU A 72 1.28 -8.13 -10.53
CA LEU A 72 1.85 -6.95 -11.19
C LEU A 72 2.11 -7.19 -12.69
N GLN A 73 2.19 -8.44 -13.16
CA GLN A 73 2.45 -8.75 -14.57
C GLN A 73 1.32 -8.27 -15.49
N SER A 74 0.09 -8.19 -14.99
CA SER A 74 -1.06 -7.68 -15.73
C SER A 74 -1.32 -6.19 -15.48
N LEU A 75 -0.50 -5.53 -14.65
CA LEU A 75 -0.69 -4.13 -14.30
C LEU A 75 -0.30 -3.21 -15.46
N PRO A 76 -1.15 -2.25 -15.87
CA PRO A 76 -0.78 -1.27 -16.88
C PRO A 76 0.48 -0.47 -16.48
N ALA A 77 1.33 -0.12 -17.44
CA ALA A 77 2.60 0.59 -17.21
C ALA A 77 2.40 1.91 -16.43
N ARG A 78 1.30 2.62 -16.69
CA ARG A 78 0.94 3.83 -15.94
C ARG A 78 0.75 3.58 -14.45
N GLU A 79 0.08 2.50 -14.10
CA GLU A 79 -0.19 2.11 -12.71
C GLU A 79 1.07 1.58 -12.02
N LEU A 80 1.93 0.89 -12.76
CA LEU A 80 3.25 0.49 -12.28
C LEU A 80 4.09 1.73 -11.94
N SER A 81 4.14 2.71 -12.85
CA SER A 81 4.88 3.97 -12.64
C SER A 81 4.35 4.74 -11.43
N ALA A 82 3.02 4.79 -11.24
CA ALA A 82 2.41 5.41 -10.06
C ALA A 82 2.84 4.74 -8.75
N GLY A 83 2.90 3.41 -8.74
CA GLY A 83 3.41 2.65 -7.59
C GLY A 83 4.90 2.86 -7.34
N LEU A 84 5.71 2.91 -8.41
CA LEU A 84 7.15 3.20 -8.28
C LEU A 84 7.43 4.61 -7.77
N ALA A 85 6.60 5.60 -8.10
CA ALA A 85 6.72 6.94 -7.53
C ALA A 85 6.57 6.92 -6.00
N GLU A 86 5.66 6.10 -5.46
CA GLU A 86 5.51 5.92 -4.01
C GLU A 86 6.73 5.20 -3.40
N VAL A 87 7.27 4.18 -4.06
CA VAL A 87 8.51 3.51 -3.63
C VAL A 87 9.68 4.48 -3.56
N ILE A 88 9.84 5.34 -4.58
CA ILE A 88 10.88 6.37 -4.62
C ILE A 88 10.68 7.38 -3.49
N LYS A 89 9.45 7.76 -3.18
CA LYS A 89 9.13 8.66 -2.06
C LYS A 89 9.70 8.16 -0.74
N TYR A 90 9.59 6.85 -0.43
CA TYR A 90 10.18 6.28 0.79
C TYR A 90 11.69 6.41 0.83
N GLY A 91 12.37 6.16 -0.28
CA GLY A 91 13.82 6.36 -0.39
C GLY A 91 14.24 7.81 -0.13
N LEU A 92 13.51 8.77 -0.70
CA LEU A 92 13.80 10.21 -0.56
C LEU A 92 13.55 10.74 0.86
N ILE A 93 12.51 10.24 1.54
CA ILE A 93 12.08 10.77 2.84
C ILE A 93 12.84 10.14 3.99
N ALA A 94 13.06 8.83 3.95
CA ALA A 94 13.49 8.07 5.12
C ALA A 94 14.79 7.29 4.95
N GLU A 95 15.13 6.81 3.74
CA GLU A 95 16.20 5.85 3.54
C GLU A 95 17.09 6.15 2.32
N PRO A 96 18.12 7.03 2.46
CA PRO A 96 19.02 7.39 1.36
C PRO A 96 19.73 6.20 0.67
N GLU A 97 20.07 5.17 1.42
CA GLU A 97 20.67 3.95 0.86
C GLU A 97 19.68 3.18 -0.02
N PHE A 98 18.41 3.15 0.37
CA PHE A 98 17.35 2.57 -0.44
C PHE A 98 17.13 3.39 -1.72
N PHE A 99 17.20 4.70 -1.64
CA PHE A 99 17.11 5.56 -2.83
C PHE A 99 18.25 5.27 -3.82
N ALA A 100 19.50 5.22 -3.36
CA ALA A 100 20.64 4.87 -4.21
C ALA A 100 20.49 3.47 -4.83
N TRP A 101 19.96 2.50 -4.08
CA TRP A 101 19.67 1.17 -4.60
C TRP A 101 18.60 1.19 -5.68
N LEU A 102 17.55 2.01 -5.53
CA LEU A 102 16.48 2.18 -6.55
C LEU A 102 17.05 2.75 -7.85
N GLU A 103 17.90 3.77 -7.79
CA GLU A 103 18.55 4.35 -8.97
C GLU A 103 19.33 3.30 -9.77
N HIS A 104 20.10 2.45 -9.09
CA HIS A 104 20.90 1.40 -9.75
C HIS A 104 20.05 0.28 -10.35
N ASN A 105 18.83 0.06 -9.86
CA ASN A 105 17.98 -1.08 -10.25
C ASN A 105 16.70 -0.68 -11.00
N ILE A 106 16.55 0.57 -11.39
CA ILE A 106 15.29 1.09 -11.95
C ILE A 106 14.82 0.32 -13.18
N THR A 107 15.72 -0.06 -14.08
CA THR A 107 15.39 -0.84 -15.29
C THR A 107 14.78 -2.19 -14.91
N GLY A 108 15.39 -2.93 -13.99
CA GLY A 108 14.87 -4.22 -13.55
C GLY A 108 13.56 -4.11 -12.75
N LEU A 109 13.34 -2.99 -12.08
CA LEU A 109 12.05 -2.71 -11.40
C LEU A 109 10.93 -2.47 -12.43
N LEU A 110 11.22 -1.74 -13.51
CA LEU A 110 10.27 -1.53 -14.61
C LEU A 110 9.97 -2.82 -15.37
N GLU A 111 10.93 -3.74 -15.45
CA GLU A 111 10.79 -5.08 -16.04
C GLU A 111 10.16 -6.09 -15.06
N LEU A 112 9.78 -5.70 -13.87
CA LEU A 112 9.22 -6.55 -12.81
C LEU A 112 10.12 -7.74 -12.45
N THR A 113 11.45 -7.53 -12.46
CA THR A 113 12.41 -8.58 -12.05
C THR A 113 12.07 -9.06 -10.63
N PRO A 114 11.76 -10.35 -10.41
CA PRO A 114 11.08 -10.82 -9.20
C PRO A 114 11.78 -10.46 -7.88
N HIS A 115 13.11 -10.64 -7.79
CA HIS A 115 13.84 -10.36 -6.56
C HIS A 115 13.97 -8.85 -6.29
N LEU A 116 14.02 -8.02 -7.35
CA LEU A 116 14.10 -6.56 -7.21
C LEU A 116 12.76 -5.99 -6.75
N ILE A 117 11.66 -6.41 -7.39
CA ILE A 117 10.33 -5.94 -7.02
C ILE A 117 9.95 -6.39 -5.59
N SER A 118 10.27 -7.62 -5.21
CA SER A 118 10.04 -8.12 -3.86
C SER A 118 10.80 -7.32 -2.81
N LYS A 119 12.08 -6.97 -3.08
CA LYS A 119 12.88 -6.15 -2.19
C LYS A 119 12.32 -4.73 -2.08
N ALA A 120 11.92 -4.11 -3.21
CA ALA A 120 11.34 -2.78 -3.21
C ALA A 120 10.04 -2.72 -2.37
N ILE A 121 9.16 -3.71 -2.53
CA ILE A 121 7.92 -3.83 -1.76
C ILE A 121 8.22 -4.01 -0.28
N TYR A 122 9.10 -4.94 0.07
CA TYR A 122 9.47 -5.21 1.47
C TYR A 122 10.00 -3.95 2.17
N GLN A 123 10.95 -3.26 1.55
CA GLN A 123 11.58 -2.07 2.12
C GLN A 123 10.56 -0.93 2.30
N SER A 124 9.69 -0.72 1.30
CA SER A 124 8.61 0.27 1.38
C SER A 124 7.63 -0.04 2.51
N CYS A 125 7.18 -1.30 2.61
CA CYS A 125 6.30 -1.73 3.70
C CYS A 125 6.94 -1.59 5.07
N ALA A 126 8.22 -1.95 5.22
CA ALA A 126 8.95 -1.81 6.47
C ALA A 126 9.08 -0.34 6.90
N CYS A 127 9.45 0.55 5.97
CA CYS A 127 9.52 1.99 6.20
C CYS A 127 8.15 2.54 6.66
N LYS A 128 7.09 2.22 5.93
CA LYS A 128 5.73 2.68 6.29
C LYS A 128 5.25 2.11 7.61
N ALA A 129 5.48 0.82 7.86
CA ALA A 129 5.09 0.18 9.12
C ALA A 129 5.75 0.83 10.33
N HIS A 130 7.03 1.24 10.20
CA HIS A 130 7.73 1.97 11.25
C HIS A 130 7.05 3.31 11.57
N ILE A 131 6.69 4.08 10.54
CA ILE A 131 5.99 5.37 10.69
C ILE A 131 4.60 5.16 11.30
N VAL A 132 3.86 4.17 10.82
CA VAL A 132 2.52 3.84 11.34
C VAL A 132 2.56 3.40 12.79
N ALA A 133 3.56 2.59 13.18
CA ALA A 133 3.72 2.15 14.57
C ALA A 133 3.97 3.32 15.53
N ALA A 134 4.63 4.40 15.06
CA ALA A 134 4.85 5.61 15.85
C ALA A 134 3.61 6.51 15.92
N ASP A 135 2.74 6.50 14.92
CA ASP A 135 1.55 7.38 14.83
C ASP A 135 0.42 6.72 14.01
N GLU A 136 -0.24 5.73 14.60
CA GLU A 136 -1.29 4.96 13.91
C GLU A 136 -2.47 5.83 13.44
N ARG A 137 -2.83 6.84 14.22
CA ARG A 137 -4.02 7.68 13.97
C ARG A 137 -3.73 9.03 13.31
N GLU A 138 -2.50 9.21 12.80
CA GLU A 138 -2.12 10.45 12.11
C GLU A 138 -2.33 11.73 12.94
N GLN A 139 -1.87 11.70 14.20
CA GLN A 139 -1.99 12.84 15.10
C GLN A 139 -0.72 13.71 15.15
N GLY A 140 0.35 13.34 14.45
CA GLY A 140 1.61 14.06 14.46
C GLY A 140 2.57 13.74 13.31
N GLN A 141 3.32 12.65 13.40
CA GLN A 141 4.45 12.37 12.51
C GLN A 141 4.10 11.63 11.19
N ARG A 142 2.93 11.08 11.08
CA ARG A 142 2.47 10.32 9.91
C ARG A 142 1.89 11.19 8.81
#